data_f68141e7fad9ec54780017d9b599587f
#
_entry.id   f68141e7fad9ec54780017d9b599587f
#
_cell.length_a   1.000
_cell.length_b   1.000
_cell.length_c   1.000
_cell.angle_alpha   90.00
_cell.angle_beta   90.00
_cell.angle_gamma   90.00
#
_symmetry.space_group_name_H-M   'P 1'
#
loop_
_entity.id
_entity.type
_entity.pdbx_description
1 polymer ?
#
loop_
_entity_poly.entity_id
_entity_poly.type
_entity_poly.pdbx_seq_one_letter_code
_entity_poly.pdbx_strand_id
1 'polypeptide(L)'
;MYELITSRTVVGMYYERLAALANIGWVDKVSNYFTSDQASEQYAWLGMPPALREWIGGRHAKTLREDGQIVTNKHYEATIDFLLKDLRRDKTGQVQARIGEFAQRGFSHFASLLSTDIINAESTVCYDGQYFFDTDHSEGSSGTQSNDITTDISALPAQVHGSVTVPSPEEMQQAIQKSITTMLGFKDDQGEPLNEDAMQFLVMVPNGLANPARSALSTLRQSGPGTVDMDGYDISMAINPRLTSSGSWTDKFATFRADGSVKP
;
A
#
# COMPACT_ATOMS: atom_id res chain seq x y z
N MET A 1 33.45 -33.30 -9.94
CA MET A 1 33.92 -32.84 -8.61
C MET A 1 32.70 -32.28 -7.91
N TYR A 2 32.18 -32.97 -6.90
CA TYR A 2 31.04 -32.47 -6.15
C TYR A 2 31.56 -31.44 -5.16
N GLU A 3 31.24 -30.16 -5.36
CA GLU A 3 31.51 -29.15 -4.35
C GLU A 3 30.74 -29.48 -3.08
N LEU A 4 31.49 -29.62 -1.98
CA LEU A 4 30.92 -29.81 -0.66
C LEU A 4 30.14 -28.56 -0.29
N ILE A 5 28.81 -28.69 -0.22
CA ILE A 5 27.95 -27.58 0.25
C ILE A 5 28.35 -27.29 1.69
N THR A 6 28.91 -26.14 1.91
CA THR A 6 29.31 -25.64 3.25
C THR A 6 28.23 -24.69 3.78
N SER A 7 28.27 -24.36 5.06
CA SER A 7 27.38 -23.35 5.64
C SER A 7 27.50 -21.98 4.94
N ARG A 8 28.70 -21.61 4.48
CA ARG A 8 28.91 -20.40 3.68
C ARG A 8 28.21 -20.46 2.33
N THR A 9 28.24 -21.63 1.67
CA THR A 9 27.55 -21.86 0.39
C THR A 9 26.05 -21.73 0.58
N VAL A 10 25.47 -22.27 1.66
CA VAL A 10 24.04 -22.15 1.99
C VAL A 10 23.65 -20.70 2.19
N VAL A 11 24.44 -19.93 2.94
CA VAL A 11 24.21 -18.48 3.15
C VAL A 11 24.32 -17.72 1.83
N GLY A 12 25.34 -18.04 1.01
CA GLY A 12 25.48 -17.43 -0.32
C GLY A 12 24.27 -17.68 -1.23
N MET A 13 23.79 -18.93 -1.29
CA MET A 13 22.59 -19.30 -2.06
C MET A 13 21.33 -18.57 -1.57
N TYR A 14 21.20 -18.37 -0.26
CA TYR A 14 20.08 -17.61 0.30
C TYR A 14 20.09 -16.16 -0.18
N TYR A 15 21.21 -15.45 -0.07
CA TYR A 15 21.30 -14.06 -0.49
C TYR A 15 21.20 -13.89 -2.01
N GLU A 16 21.75 -14.83 -2.78
CA GLU A 16 21.60 -14.86 -4.24
C GLU A 16 20.12 -15.01 -4.64
N ARG A 17 19.40 -15.92 -3.98
CA ARG A 17 17.96 -16.10 -4.19
C ARG A 17 17.17 -14.89 -3.74
N LEU A 18 17.50 -14.32 -2.60
CA LEU A 18 16.82 -13.11 -2.11
C LEU A 18 17.00 -11.92 -3.08
N ALA A 19 18.22 -11.74 -3.59
CA ALA A 19 18.51 -10.70 -4.58
C ALA A 19 17.85 -10.94 -5.95
N ALA A 20 17.62 -12.21 -6.32
CA ALA A 20 16.94 -12.56 -7.56
C ALA A 20 15.41 -12.43 -7.48
N LEU A 21 14.83 -12.32 -6.28
CA LEU A 21 13.40 -12.10 -6.09
C LEU A 21 13.11 -10.63 -6.42
N ALA A 22 12.37 -10.42 -7.50
CA ALA A 22 11.89 -9.08 -7.85
C ALA A 22 10.94 -8.57 -6.76
N ASN A 23 10.93 -7.26 -6.52
CA ASN A 23 10.02 -6.62 -5.56
C ASN A 23 8.57 -7.03 -5.81
N ILE A 24 7.81 -7.23 -4.73
CA ILE A 24 6.35 -7.30 -4.81
C ILE A 24 5.90 -5.90 -5.19
N GLY A 25 5.58 -5.70 -6.47
CA GLY A 25 5.50 -4.39 -7.13
C GLY A 25 4.51 -3.39 -6.52
N TRP A 26 3.63 -3.82 -5.60
CA TRP A 26 2.75 -2.91 -4.87
C TRP A 26 3.37 -2.36 -3.58
N VAL A 27 4.31 -3.10 -2.94
CA VAL A 27 4.96 -2.67 -1.69
C VAL A 27 5.68 -1.35 -1.88
N ASP A 28 6.47 -1.23 -2.93
CA ASP A 28 7.23 0.00 -3.23
C ASP A 28 6.32 1.19 -3.61
N LYS A 29 5.08 0.91 -4.01
CA LYS A 29 4.11 1.96 -4.36
C LYS A 29 3.41 2.57 -3.15
N VAL A 30 3.27 1.81 -2.07
CA VAL A 30 2.52 2.22 -0.87
C VAL A 30 3.37 2.36 0.37
N SER A 31 4.69 2.15 0.29
CA SER A 31 5.58 2.31 1.43
C SER A 31 6.90 2.96 1.04
N ASN A 32 7.44 3.75 1.98
CA ASN A 32 8.80 4.26 1.90
C ASN A 32 9.73 3.30 2.63
N TYR A 33 10.93 3.13 2.09
CA TYR A 33 11.95 2.29 2.70
C TYR A 33 13.04 3.17 3.34
N PHE A 34 13.17 3.05 4.66
CA PHE A 34 14.20 3.73 5.42
C PHE A 34 15.10 2.72 6.12
N THR A 35 16.38 3.03 6.22
CA THR A 35 17.33 2.26 7.02
C THR A 35 17.44 2.88 8.41
N SER A 36 17.47 2.06 9.46
CA SER A 36 17.58 2.49 10.84
C SER A 36 18.70 1.74 11.54
N ASP A 37 19.45 2.41 12.41
CA ASP A 37 20.44 1.86 13.31
C ASP A 37 20.10 2.06 14.80
N GLN A 38 18.90 2.61 15.09
CA GLN A 38 18.41 2.92 16.42
C GLN A 38 17.42 1.85 16.91
N ALA A 39 17.17 1.82 18.21
CA ALA A 39 16.12 0.97 18.80
C ALA A 39 14.71 1.48 18.46
N SER A 40 14.56 2.79 18.29
CA SER A 40 13.34 3.45 17.84
C SER A 40 13.71 4.69 17.04
N GLU A 41 12.94 4.94 15.99
CA GLU A 41 13.07 6.15 15.17
C GLU A 41 11.90 7.09 15.44
N GLN A 42 12.21 8.36 15.54
CA GLN A 42 11.20 9.40 15.62
C GLN A 42 11.11 10.09 14.24
N TYR A 43 10.00 9.88 13.57
CA TYR A 43 9.69 10.59 12.33
C TYR A 43 8.94 11.86 12.70
N ALA A 44 9.63 12.99 12.62
CA ALA A 44 8.97 14.27 12.78
C ALA A 44 8.16 14.58 11.53
N TRP A 45 6.84 14.64 11.67
CA TRP A 45 5.97 15.14 10.62
C TRP A 45 6.07 16.66 10.61
N LEU A 46 6.62 17.20 9.54
CA LEU A 46 6.61 18.64 9.31
C LEU A 46 5.34 18.98 8.56
N GLY A 47 4.52 19.90 9.11
CA GLY A 47 3.36 20.41 8.40
C GLY A 47 3.74 20.99 7.03
N MET A 48 2.77 21.15 6.14
CA MET A 48 3.03 21.61 4.77
C MET A 48 3.72 22.98 4.76
N PRO A 49 4.71 23.19 3.84
CA PRO A 49 5.33 24.49 3.67
C PRO A 49 4.27 25.54 3.31
N PRO A 50 4.44 26.80 3.75
CA PRO A 50 3.46 27.83 3.50
C PRO A 50 3.27 28.08 1.99
N ALA A 51 2.02 28.19 1.55
CA ALA A 51 1.67 28.55 0.18
C ALA A 51 2.21 29.96 -0.16
N LEU A 52 2.46 30.18 -1.45
CA LEU A 52 2.86 31.48 -1.94
C LEU A 52 1.69 32.47 -1.79
N ARG A 53 1.98 33.66 -1.28
CA ARG A 53 1.03 34.72 -1.13
C ARG A 53 1.51 36.00 -1.81
N GLU A 54 0.61 36.89 -2.12
CA GLU A 54 0.96 38.21 -2.61
C GLU A 54 1.81 38.98 -1.58
N TRP A 55 2.87 39.59 -2.03
CA TRP A 55 3.77 40.38 -1.18
C TRP A 55 3.15 41.71 -0.78
N ILE A 56 2.48 41.75 0.38
CA ILE A 56 1.92 42.97 0.95
C ILE A 56 2.50 43.15 2.35
N GLY A 57 3.30 44.20 2.55
CA GLY A 57 3.69 44.69 3.88
C GLY A 57 4.81 43.97 4.60
N GLY A 58 5.57 43.06 3.98
CA GLY A 58 6.74 42.41 4.60
C GLY A 58 6.74 40.88 4.64
N ARG A 59 7.84 40.28 5.12
CA ARG A 59 7.97 38.84 5.28
C ARG A 59 7.27 38.37 6.55
N HIS A 60 6.41 37.39 6.43
CA HIS A 60 5.86 36.65 7.58
C HIS A 60 6.38 35.22 7.50
N ALA A 61 7.23 34.85 8.46
CA ALA A 61 7.67 33.46 8.60
C ALA A 61 6.55 32.67 9.31
N LYS A 62 6.15 31.53 8.74
CA LYS A 62 5.32 30.54 9.41
C LYS A 62 6.25 29.46 9.95
N THR A 63 6.14 29.14 11.23
CA THR A 63 6.87 28.02 11.85
C THR A 63 6.26 26.71 11.35
N LEU A 64 7.09 25.78 10.91
CA LEU A 64 6.64 24.41 10.60
C LEU A 64 6.24 23.73 11.90
N ARG A 65 5.12 23.02 11.87
CA ARG A 65 4.64 22.23 13.00
C ARG A 65 5.36 20.90 13.02
N GLU A 66 5.81 20.48 14.20
CA GLU A 66 6.43 19.19 14.45
C GLU A 66 5.43 18.29 15.19
N ASP A 67 4.80 17.37 14.48
CA ASP A 67 4.11 16.24 15.09
C ASP A 67 4.93 14.99 14.79
N GLY A 68 5.34 14.26 15.81
CA GLY A 68 6.25 13.13 15.66
C GLY A 68 5.57 11.80 15.93
N GLN A 69 5.76 10.84 15.03
CA GLN A 69 5.42 9.44 15.27
C GLN A 69 6.67 8.66 15.64
N ILE A 70 6.61 7.90 16.74
CA ILE A 70 7.70 7.04 17.17
C ILE A 70 7.44 5.62 16.69
N VAL A 71 8.36 5.09 15.88
CA VAL A 71 8.35 3.72 15.40
C VAL A 71 9.43 2.92 16.10
N THR A 72 9.03 1.91 16.87
CA THR A 72 9.97 1.01 17.55
C THR A 72 10.37 -0.12 16.63
N ASN A 73 11.68 -0.30 16.42
CA ASN A 73 12.22 -1.37 15.61
C ASN A 73 12.00 -2.73 16.27
N LYS A 74 11.53 -3.70 15.50
CA LYS A 74 11.30 -5.08 15.95
C LYS A 74 12.30 -6.02 15.28
N HIS A 75 12.86 -6.94 16.06
CA HIS A 75 13.68 -8.01 15.52
C HIS A 75 12.83 -9.17 15.04
N TYR A 76 13.10 -9.62 13.82
CA TYR A 76 12.48 -10.81 13.25
C TYR A 76 13.56 -11.81 12.94
N GLU A 77 13.36 -13.06 13.33
CA GLU A 77 14.27 -14.16 13.03
C GLU A 77 13.53 -15.36 12.45
N ALA A 78 14.23 -16.12 11.67
CA ALA A 78 13.80 -17.43 11.22
C ALA A 78 15.01 -18.31 11.05
N THR A 79 14.93 -19.55 11.56
CA THR A 79 16.02 -20.53 11.52
C THR A 79 15.62 -21.72 10.70
N ILE A 80 16.53 -22.21 9.86
CA ILE A 80 16.39 -23.46 9.12
C ILE A 80 17.59 -24.35 9.43
N ASP A 81 17.32 -25.57 9.87
CA ASP A 81 18.36 -26.54 10.18
C ASP A 81 18.48 -27.60 9.07
N PHE A 82 19.71 -27.92 8.69
CA PHE A 82 20.01 -29.01 7.80
C PHE A 82 21.01 -30.00 8.45
N LEU A 83 20.71 -31.29 8.39
CA LEU A 83 21.67 -32.26 8.81
C LEU A 83 22.84 -32.31 7.81
N LEU A 84 24.06 -32.29 8.30
CA LEU A 84 25.27 -32.30 7.46
C LEU A 84 25.34 -33.51 6.51
N LYS A 85 24.80 -34.67 6.93
CA LYS A 85 24.69 -35.88 6.11
C LYS A 85 23.78 -35.66 4.88
N ASP A 86 22.69 -34.89 5.05
CA ASP A 86 21.72 -34.63 3.99
C ASP A 86 22.30 -33.60 2.99
N LEU A 87 22.97 -32.58 3.47
CA LEU A 87 23.75 -31.65 2.65
C LEU A 87 24.77 -32.33 1.76
N ARG A 88 25.51 -33.35 2.31
CA ARG A 88 26.53 -34.11 1.57
C ARG A 88 25.93 -35.14 0.60
N ARG A 89 24.70 -35.53 0.79
CA ARG A 89 24.00 -36.57 -0.01
C ARG A 89 22.95 -35.97 -0.96
N ASP A 90 22.75 -34.67 -0.94
CA ASP A 90 21.74 -34.02 -1.78
C ASP A 90 22.14 -34.07 -3.25
N LYS A 91 21.72 -35.15 -3.92
CA LYS A 91 21.86 -35.35 -5.37
C LYS A 91 20.66 -34.79 -6.15
N THR A 92 19.58 -34.42 -5.47
CA THR A 92 18.29 -34.04 -6.07
C THR A 92 18.04 -32.57 -6.03
N GLY A 93 18.89 -31.75 -5.36
CA GLY A 93 18.72 -30.33 -5.21
C GLY A 93 17.61 -29.92 -4.22
N GLN A 94 17.17 -30.84 -3.36
CA GLN A 94 16.10 -30.58 -2.40
C GLN A 94 16.51 -29.51 -1.36
N VAL A 95 17.77 -29.56 -0.93
CA VAL A 95 18.30 -28.52 0.00
C VAL A 95 18.26 -27.14 -0.66
N GLN A 96 18.67 -27.06 -1.93
CA GLN A 96 18.62 -25.81 -2.69
C GLN A 96 17.18 -25.31 -2.86
N ALA A 97 16.22 -26.19 -3.11
CA ALA A 97 14.81 -25.85 -3.18
C ALA A 97 14.30 -25.27 -1.84
N ARG A 98 14.67 -25.90 -0.71
CA ARG A 98 14.30 -25.41 0.64
C ARG A 98 14.93 -24.06 0.97
N ILE A 99 16.16 -23.82 0.57
CA ILE A 99 16.81 -22.50 0.70
C ILE A 99 16.04 -21.46 -0.13
N GLY A 100 15.63 -21.81 -1.34
CA GLY A 100 14.80 -20.95 -2.19
C GLY A 100 13.44 -20.60 -1.57
N GLU A 101 12.74 -21.61 -1.00
CA GLU A 101 11.48 -21.39 -0.26
C GLU A 101 11.67 -20.50 0.97
N PHE A 102 12.78 -20.68 1.69
CA PHE A 102 13.10 -19.85 2.85
C PHE A 102 13.40 -18.40 2.45
N ALA A 103 14.14 -18.16 1.38
CA ALA A 103 14.37 -16.84 0.83
C ALA A 103 13.04 -16.18 0.38
N GLN A 104 12.13 -16.94 -0.25
CA GLN A 104 10.81 -16.45 -0.64
C GLN A 104 9.98 -16.00 0.58
N ARG A 105 10.06 -16.71 1.70
CA ARG A 105 9.39 -16.30 2.95
C ARG A 105 9.98 -15.02 3.52
N GLY A 106 11.31 -14.86 3.52
CA GLY A 106 11.98 -13.63 3.93
C GLY A 106 11.55 -12.45 3.06
N PHE A 107 11.49 -12.66 1.74
CA PHE A 107 11.04 -11.65 0.80
C PHE A 107 9.58 -11.23 1.01
N SER A 108 8.67 -12.20 1.25
CA SER A 108 7.25 -11.92 1.47
C SER A 108 6.95 -11.31 2.85
N HIS A 109 7.96 -11.19 3.72
CA HIS A 109 7.78 -10.69 5.08
C HIS A 109 7.36 -9.21 5.10
N PHE A 110 7.98 -8.36 4.29
CA PHE A 110 7.60 -6.95 4.17
C PHE A 110 6.16 -6.76 3.70
N ALA A 111 5.73 -7.54 2.71
CA ALA A 111 4.34 -7.53 2.26
C ALA A 111 3.38 -8.03 3.35
N SER A 112 3.82 -8.94 4.21
CA SER A 112 3.04 -9.42 5.36
C SER A 112 2.86 -8.32 6.41
N LEU A 113 3.93 -7.63 6.76
CA LEU A 113 3.90 -6.53 7.73
C LEU A 113 2.98 -5.41 7.23
N LEU A 114 3.22 -4.93 6.01
CA LEU A 114 2.44 -3.85 5.42
C LEU A 114 0.96 -4.22 5.25
N SER A 115 0.65 -5.48 4.90
CA SER A 115 -0.74 -5.94 4.85
C SER A 115 -1.40 -5.93 6.23
N THR A 116 -0.64 -6.25 7.28
CA THR A 116 -1.11 -6.19 8.67
C THR A 116 -1.39 -4.76 9.10
N ASP A 117 -0.51 -3.83 8.72
CA ASP A 117 -0.70 -2.40 9.02
C ASP A 117 -1.92 -1.85 8.29
N ILE A 118 -2.13 -2.19 7.02
CA ILE A 118 -3.33 -1.80 6.25
C ILE A 118 -4.61 -2.35 6.90
N ILE A 119 -4.61 -3.61 7.35
CA ILE A 119 -5.77 -4.23 8.02
C ILE A 119 -6.06 -3.54 9.35
N ASN A 120 -5.02 -3.20 10.11
CA ASN A 120 -5.15 -2.55 11.41
C ASN A 120 -5.38 -1.04 11.31
N ALA A 121 -5.30 -0.47 10.13
CA ALA A 121 -5.44 0.96 9.88
C ALA A 121 -6.81 1.54 10.31
N GLU A 122 -7.84 0.70 10.39
CA GLU A 122 -9.18 1.06 10.93
C GLU A 122 -9.21 1.14 12.48
N SER A 123 -8.12 0.80 13.16
CA SER A 123 -8.05 0.77 14.63
C SER A 123 -6.73 1.30 15.20
N THR A 124 -5.77 1.65 14.36
CA THR A 124 -4.48 2.19 14.79
C THR A 124 -4.51 3.71 14.68
N VAL A 125 -4.26 4.37 15.81
CA VAL A 125 -4.28 5.83 15.91
C VAL A 125 -3.07 6.42 15.18
N CYS A 126 -3.33 7.44 14.36
CA CYS A 126 -2.35 8.24 13.65
C CYS A 126 -1.88 9.46 14.46
N TYR A 127 -1.04 10.29 13.84
CA TYR A 127 -0.46 11.50 14.44
C TYR A 127 -1.50 12.57 14.80
N ASP A 128 -2.65 12.58 14.12
CA ASP A 128 -3.77 13.52 14.34
C ASP A 128 -4.73 13.06 15.44
N GLY A 129 -4.51 11.88 16.00
CA GLY A 129 -5.33 11.28 17.06
C GLY A 129 -6.51 10.46 16.55
N GLN A 130 -6.74 10.43 15.23
CA GLN A 130 -7.75 9.60 14.57
C GLN A 130 -7.14 8.29 14.07
N TYR A 131 -7.96 7.33 13.62
CA TYR A 131 -7.45 6.13 12.96
C TYR A 131 -6.94 6.48 11.57
N PHE A 132 -6.05 5.64 11.00
CA PHE A 132 -5.53 5.89 9.65
C PHE A 132 -6.64 5.89 8.59
N PHE A 133 -7.61 4.96 8.67
CA PHE A 133 -8.86 5.03 7.91
C PHE A 133 -9.95 5.49 8.86
N ASP A 134 -10.43 6.71 8.66
CA ASP A 134 -11.46 7.33 9.50
C ASP A 134 -12.31 8.33 8.71
N THR A 135 -13.39 8.78 9.35
CA THR A 135 -14.38 9.67 8.73
C THR A 135 -14.20 11.12 9.13
N ASP A 136 -13.32 11.43 10.09
CA ASP A 136 -13.25 12.72 10.74
C ASP A 136 -11.84 13.31 10.92
N HIS A 137 -10.93 13.00 9.98
CA HIS A 137 -9.63 13.66 9.92
C HIS A 137 -9.80 15.17 9.81
N SER A 138 -9.04 15.91 10.61
CA SER A 138 -9.05 17.37 10.56
C SER A 138 -7.72 17.92 11.00
N GLU A 139 -7.11 18.76 10.18
CA GLU A 139 -5.86 19.42 10.49
C GLU A 139 -5.89 20.88 10.05
N GLY A 140 -5.63 21.81 10.98
CA GLY A 140 -5.57 23.24 10.69
C GLY A 140 -6.85 23.76 10.04
N SER A 141 -6.74 24.19 8.78
CA SER A 141 -7.85 24.72 7.98
C SER A 141 -8.42 23.73 6.96
N SER A 142 -8.03 22.44 7.03
CA SER A 142 -8.50 21.42 6.09
C SER A 142 -10.02 21.19 6.13
N GLY A 143 -10.63 21.48 7.30
CA GLY A 143 -11.98 21.02 7.61
C GLY A 143 -12.03 19.51 7.88
N THR A 144 -13.21 18.96 8.14
CA THR A 144 -13.38 17.53 8.35
C THR A 144 -13.34 16.79 7.02
N GLN A 145 -12.50 15.78 6.91
CA GLN A 145 -12.26 14.97 5.73
C GLN A 145 -12.34 13.47 6.07
N SER A 146 -12.96 12.69 5.19
CA SER A 146 -13.08 11.24 5.36
C SER A 146 -12.26 10.51 4.31
N ASN A 147 -11.38 9.62 4.73
CA ASN A 147 -10.72 8.65 3.87
C ASN A 147 -11.32 7.23 4.02
N ASP A 148 -12.25 7.04 4.94
CA ASP A 148 -13.12 5.85 5.01
C ASP A 148 -14.45 6.15 4.29
N ILE A 149 -14.60 5.60 3.07
CA ILE A 149 -15.67 5.95 2.16
C ILE A 149 -16.65 4.78 2.03
N THR A 150 -17.85 4.95 2.55
CA THR A 150 -18.94 4.02 2.29
C THR A 150 -19.59 4.32 0.93
N THR A 151 -19.78 3.28 0.11
CA THR A 151 -20.49 3.38 -1.15
C THR A 151 -21.66 2.38 -1.16
N ASP A 152 -22.88 2.91 -1.22
CA ASP A 152 -24.06 2.09 -1.47
C ASP A 152 -24.10 1.73 -2.95
N ILE A 153 -23.67 0.51 -3.28
CA ILE A 153 -23.61 0.06 -4.67
C ILE A 153 -25.00 -0.13 -5.28
N SER A 154 -26.02 -0.39 -4.47
CA SER A 154 -27.40 -0.56 -4.96
C SER A 154 -28.02 0.74 -5.48
N ALA A 155 -27.51 1.88 -5.04
CA ALA A 155 -27.93 3.21 -5.48
C ALA A 155 -27.15 3.70 -6.71
N LEU A 156 -26.08 2.99 -7.12
CA LEU A 156 -25.30 3.36 -8.30
C LEU A 156 -26.04 2.95 -9.58
N PRO A 157 -25.97 3.77 -10.65
CA PRO A 157 -26.56 3.42 -11.93
C PRO A 157 -25.77 2.27 -12.56
N ALA A 158 -26.37 1.07 -12.61
CA ALA A 158 -25.80 -0.11 -13.23
C ALA A 158 -26.90 -0.90 -13.96
N GLN A 159 -26.55 -1.56 -15.06
CA GLN A 159 -27.48 -2.43 -15.77
C GLN A 159 -27.75 -3.73 -15.01
N VAL A 160 -26.73 -4.20 -14.29
CA VAL A 160 -26.80 -5.38 -13.43
C VAL A 160 -26.23 -5.02 -12.06
N HIS A 161 -27.03 -5.25 -11.03
CA HIS A 161 -26.56 -5.07 -9.67
C HIS A 161 -25.98 -6.37 -9.12
N GLY A 162 -24.83 -6.27 -8.47
CA GLY A 162 -24.18 -7.34 -7.72
C GLY A 162 -24.49 -7.27 -6.22
N SER A 163 -23.68 -7.92 -5.43
CA SER A 163 -23.64 -7.81 -3.98
C SER A 163 -22.38 -7.09 -3.53
N VAL A 164 -22.33 -6.61 -2.29
CA VAL A 164 -21.15 -5.93 -1.73
C VAL A 164 -19.88 -6.78 -1.79
N THR A 165 -20.01 -8.10 -1.72
CA THR A 165 -18.88 -9.04 -1.83
C THR A 165 -18.55 -9.46 -3.27
N VAL A 166 -19.49 -9.25 -4.21
CA VAL A 166 -19.35 -9.54 -5.63
C VAL A 166 -20.09 -8.46 -6.43
N PRO A 167 -19.59 -7.22 -6.45
CA PRO A 167 -20.22 -6.13 -7.20
C PRO A 167 -20.15 -6.39 -8.70
N SER A 168 -21.03 -5.75 -9.46
CA SER A 168 -20.90 -5.73 -10.90
C SER A 168 -19.67 -4.92 -11.34
N PRO A 169 -19.14 -5.13 -12.54
CA PRO A 169 -18.04 -4.31 -13.05
C PRO A 169 -18.35 -2.81 -13.09
N GLU A 170 -19.60 -2.44 -13.37
CA GLU A 170 -20.07 -1.05 -13.40
C GLU A 170 -20.08 -0.42 -12.00
N GLU A 171 -20.57 -1.15 -11.01
CA GLU A 171 -20.57 -0.72 -9.60
C GLU A 171 -19.15 -0.57 -9.08
N MET A 172 -18.27 -1.54 -9.35
CA MET A 172 -16.88 -1.48 -8.95
C MET A 172 -16.13 -0.31 -9.63
N GLN A 173 -16.42 -0.04 -10.89
CA GLN A 173 -15.86 1.10 -11.61
C GLN A 173 -16.23 2.41 -10.93
N GLN A 174 -17.50 2.62 -10.60
CA GLN A 174 -17.97 3.84 -9.94
C GLN A 174 -17.41 3.98 -8.52
N ALA A 175 -17.30 2.87 -7.78
CA ALA A 175 -16.66 2.89 -6.46
C ALA A 175 -15.18 3.31 -6.53
N ILE A 176 -14.42 2.80 -7.51
CA ILE A 176 -13.04 3.20 -7.74
C ILE A 176 -12.96 4.69 -8.13
N GLN A 177 -13.79 5.14 -9.05
CA GLN A 177 -13.84 6.55 -9.45
C GLN A 177 -14.17 7.46 -8.27
N LYS A 178 -15.14 7.08 -7.43
CA LYS A 178 -15.51 7.82 -6.22
C LYS A 178 -14.32 7.93 -5.26
N SER A 179 -13.58 6.84 -5.03
CA SER A 179 -12.41 6.84 -4.14
C SER A 179 -11.32 7.80 -4.63
N ILE A 180 -11.01 7.77 -5.93
CA ILE A 180 -10.03 8.68 -6.55
C ILE A 180 -10.51 10.14 -6.47
N THR A 181 -11.77 10.40 -6.83
CA THR A 181 -12.33 11.76 -6.80
C THR A 181 -12.34 12.32 -5.37
N THR A 182 -12.64 11.51 -4.37
CA THR A 182 -12.59 11.92 -2.97
C THR A 182 -11.15 12.25 -2.56
N MET A 183 -10.18 11.42 -2.95
CA MET A 183 -8.76 11.67 -2.66
C MET A 183 -8.24 12.96 -3.30
N LEU A 184 -8.68 13.30 -4.53
CA LEU A 184 -8.34 14.56 -5.19
C LEU A 184 -8.95 15.78 -4.47
N GLY A 185 -10.03 15.57 -3.72
CA GLY A 185 -10.69 16.62 -2.94
C GLY A 185 -10.04 16.90 -1.58
N PHE A 186 -9.04 16.14 -1.15
CA PHE A 186 -8.38 16.35 0.14
C PHE A 186 -7.58 17.63 0.17
N LYS A 187 -7.63 18.29 1.33
CA LYS A 187 -6.98 19.56 1.60
C LYS A 187 -5.89 19.40 2.66
N ASP A 188 -4.89 20.22 2.56
CA ASP A 188 -3.83 20.33 3.55
C ASP A 188 -4.24 21.15 4.79
N ASP A 189 -3.33 21.34 5.74
CA ASP A 189 -3.50 22.14 6.97
C ASP A 189 -3.80 23.63 6.72
N GLN A 190 -3.64 24.09 5.49
CA GLN A 190 -3.91 25.47 5.06
C GLN A 190 -5.23 25.60 4.30
N GLY A 191 -5.86 24.47 3.95
CA GLY A 191 -7.10 24.42 3.17
C GLY A 191 -6.89 24.36 1.66
N GLU A 192 -5.63 24.23 1.19
CA GLU A 192 -5.28 24.07 -0.21
C GLU A 192 -5.39 22.60 -0.66
N PRO A 193 -5.65 22.32 -1.94
CA PRO A 193 -5.74 20.96 -2.45
C PRO A 193 -4.42 20.20 -2.26
N LEU A 194 -4.47 19.03 -1.60
CA LEU A 194 -3.29 18.22 -1.31
C LEU A 194 -2.83 17.37 -2.50
N ASN A 195 -3.76 16.91 -3.33
CA ASN A 195 -3.52 15.93 -4.39
C ASN A 195 -3.77 16.48 -5.80
N GLU A 196 -3.60 17.79 -6.01
CA GLU A 196 -3.85 18.44 -7.30
C GLU A 196 -2.97 17.88 -8.43
N ASP A 197 -1.76 17.43 -8.11
CA ASP A 197 -0.77 16.87 -9.03
C ASP A 197 -0.78 15.34 -9.10
N ALA A 198 -1.73 14.67 -8.44
CA ALA A 198 -1.79 13.21 -8.41
C ALA A 198 -2.23 12.64 -9.77
N MET A 199 -1.39 11.76 -10.34
CA MET A 199 -1.62 11.15 -11.64
C MET A 199 -1.60 9.62 -11.58
N GLN A 200 -1.03 9.02 -10.53
CA GLN A 200 -0.90 7.56 -10.41
C GLN A 200 -1.59 7.05 -9.16
N PHE A 201 -2.43 6.04 -9.36
CA PHE A 201 -3.18 5.41 -8.27
C PHE A 201 -2.98 3.90 -8.26
N LEU A 202 -2.97 3.33 -7.06
CA LEU A 202 -2.97 1.89 -6.84
C LEU A 202 -4.28 1.48 -6.16
N VAL A 203 -5.05 0.64 -6.83
CA VAL A 203 -6.25 0.02 -6.25
C VAL A 203 -5.88 -1.35 -5.72
N MET A 204 -5.91 -1.51 -4.41
CA MET A 204 -5.60 -2.76 -3.73
C MET A 204 -6.89 -3.48 -3.33
N VAL A 205 -7.06 -4.69 -3.82
CA VAL A 205 -8.28 -5.47 -3.63
C VAL A 205 -8.00 -6.83 -2.98
N PRO A 206 -8.93 -7.36 -2.16
CA PRO A 206 -8.92 -8.75 -1.73
C PRO A 206 -9.27 -9.69 -2.89
N ASN A 207 -9.06 -11.00 -2.69
CA ASN A 207 -9.31 -12.01 -3.74
C ASN A 207 -10.74 -11.98 -4.28
N GLY A 208 -11.75 -11.76 -3.43
CA GLY A 208 -13.16 -11.73 -3.84
C GLY A 208 -13.49 -10.64 -4.85
N LEU A 209 -12.88 -9.47 -4.68
CA LEU A 209 -13.11 -8.30 -5.55
C LEU A 209 -12.16 -8.25 -6.78
N ALA A 210 -11.26 -9.22 -6.94
CA ALA A 210 -10.24 -9.19 -8.00
C ALA A 210 -10.85 -9.21 -9.42
N ASN A 211 -11.87 -10.03 -9.65
CA ASN A 211 -12.53 -10.12 -10.98
C ASN A 211 -13.36 -8.88 -11.31
N PRO A 212 -14.27 -8.39 -10.44
CA PRO A 212 -14.97 -7.13 -10.66
C PRO A 212 -14.02 -5.96 -10.91
N ALA A 213 -12.99 -5.81 -10.09
CA ALA A 213 -12.01 -4.73 -10.22
C ALA A 213 -11.23 -4.80 -11.54
N ARG A 214 -10.80 -6.00 -11.96
CA ARG A 214 -10.12 -6.18 -13.24
C ARG A 214 -11.01 -5.78 -14.42
N SER A 215 -12.27 -6.21 -14.40
CA SER A 215 -13.24 -5.86 -15.44
C SER A 215 -13.51 -4.35 -15.44
N ALA A 216 -13.71 -3.75 -14.28
CA ALA A 216 -13.89 -2.31 -14.12
C ALA A 216 -12.72 -1.51 -14.71
N LEU A 217 -11.47 -1.86 -14.35
CA LEU A 217 -10.29 -1.18 -14.86
C LEU A 217 -10.04 -1.41 -16.36
N SER A 218 -10.43 -2.56 -16.91
CA SER A 218 -10.35 -2.79 -18.35
C SER A 218 -11.32 -1.88 -19.11
N THR A 219 -12.49 -1.64 -18.57
CA THR A 219 -13.50 -0.74 -19.15
C THR A 219 -13.05 0.72 -19.07
N LEU A 220 -12.45 1.13 -17.95
CA LEU A 220 -11.87 2.47 -17.78
C LEU A 220 -10.74 2.79 -18.78
N ARG A 221 -10.06 1.77 -19.29
CA ARG A 221 -8.97 1.91 -20.28
C ARG A 221 -9.45 1.82 -21.73
N GLN A 222 -10.68 1.38 -21.98
CA GLN A 222 -11.25 1.31 -23.32
C GLN A 222 -11.96 2.61 -23.65
N SER A 223 -11.33 3.45 -24.45
CA SER A 223 -12.01 4.60 -25.08
C SER A 223 -13.05 4.11 -26.06
N GLY A 224 -14.32 4.33 -25.76
CA GLY A 224 -15.44 4.00 -26.65
C GLY A 224 -16.66 4.87 -26.35
N PRO A 225 -17.64 4.97 -27.30
CA PRO A 225 -18.88 5.69 -27.04
C PRO A 225 -19.61 5.09 -25.82
N GLY A 226 -19.73 5.83 -24.74
CA GLY A 226 -20.39 5.42 -23.51
C GLY A 226 -19.48 4.92 -22.38
N THR A 227 -18.16 4.88 -22.56
CA THR A 227 -17.20 4.65 -21.49
C THR A 227 -16.78 5.97 -20.86
N VAL A 228 -16.82 6.05 -19.53
CA VAL A 228 -16.19 7.15 -18.79
C VAL A 228 -14.69 6.85 -18.76
N ASP A 229 -13.94 7.50 -19.62
CA ASP A 229 -12.49 7.44 -19.63
C ASP A 229 -11.99 8.35 -18.49
N MET A 230 -11.20 7.80 -17.56
CA MET A 230 -10.39 8.62 -16.65
C MET A 230 -9.08 8.95 -17.36
N ASP A 231 -9.20 9.61 -18.51
CA ASP A 231 -8.09 10.00 -19.34
C ASP A 231 -7.13 10.89 -18.52
N GLY A 232 -5.88 10.48 -18.49
CA GLY A 232 -4.83 11.18 -17.76
C GLY A 232 -4.38 10.50 -16.46
N TYR A 233 -5.12 9.54 -15.90
CA TYR A 233 -4.70 8.83 -14.68
C TYR A 233 -4.17 7.43 -14.99
N ASP A 234 -3.01 7.09 -14.41
CA ASP A 234 -2.47 5.73 -14.44
C ASP A 234 -2.97 4.96 -13.21
N ILE A 235 -3.97 4.11 -13.42
CA ILE A 235 -4.55 3.30 -12.36
C ILE A 235 -4.02 1.87 -12.47
N SER A 236 -3.23 1.47 -11.49
CA SER A 236 -2.72 0.11 -11.34
C SER A 236 -3.53 -0.67 -10.30
N MET A 237 -3.56 -2.01 -10.43
CA MET A 237 -4.26 -2.88 -9.50
C MET A 237 -3.29 -3.83 -8.82
N ALA A 238 -3.46 -4.01 -7.51
CA ALA A 238 -2.81 -5.06 -6.74
C ALA A 238 -3.84 -5.98 -6.10
N ILE A 239 -3.69 -7.29 -6.32
CA ILE A 239 -4.46 -8.29 -5.57
C ILE A 239 -3.63 -8.66 -4.36
N ASN A 240 -4.18 -8.43 -3.17
CA ASN A 240 -3.54 -8.79 -1.91
C ASN A 240 -4.35 -9.88 -1.18
N PRO A 241 -3.96 -11.16 -1.28
CA PRO A 241 -4.67 -12.26 -0.63
C PRO A 241 -4.72 -12.15 0.89
N ARG A 242 -3.78 -11.41 1.50
CA ARG A 242 -3.70 -11.26 2.96
C ARG A 242 -4.84 -10.42 3.52
N LEU A 243 -5.42 -9.53 2.74
CA LEU A 243 -6.59 -8.75 3.15
C LEU A 243 -7.78 -9.67 3.49
N THR A 244 -7.99 -10.74 2.72
CA THR A 244 -9.04 -11.73 3.00
C THR A 244 -8.63 -12.70 4.11
N SER A 245 -7.40 -13.24 4.06
CA SER A 245 -6.98 -14.32 4.97
C SER A 245 -6.72 -13.83 6.40
N SER A 246 -6.29 -12.59 6.58
CA SER A 246 -5.90 -12.03 7.87
C SER A 246 -6.85 -10.92 8.36
N GLY A 247 -7.45 -10.16 7.44
CA GLY A 247 -8.27 -8.98 7.75
C GLY A 247 -9.77 -9.16 7.51
N SER A 248 -10.21 -10.31 6.97
CA SER A 248 -11.62 -10.56 6.62
C SER A 248 -12.23 -9.51 5.69
N TRP A 249 -11.40 -8.84 4.87
CA TRP A 249 -11.89 -7.91 3.86
C TRP A 249 -12.57 -8.68 2.74
N THR A 250 -13.88 -8.59 2.66
CA THR A 250 -14.71 -9.25 1.65
C THR A 250 -15.41 -8.26 0.73
N ASP A 251 -15.68 -7.07 1.23
CA ASP A 251 -16.45 -5.99 0.62
C ASP A 251 -15.71 -4.63 0.63
N LYS A 252 -14.45 -4.64 1.04
CA LYS A 252 -13.59 -3.45 1.14
C LYS A 252 -12.43 -3.53 0.17
N PHE A 253 -12.00 -2.39 -0.32
CA PHE A 253 -10.76 -2.20 -1.06
C PHE A 253 -10.10 -0.88 -0.64
N ALA A 254 -8.83 -0.72 -0.92
CA ALA A 254 -8.12 0.51 -0.65
C ALA A 254 -7.55 1.11 -1.94
N THR A 255 -7.59 2.44 -2.02
CA THR A 255 -6.97 3.19 -3.11
C THR A 255 -5.86 4.07 -2.52
N PHE A 256 -4.67 4.00 -3.12
CA PHE A 256 -3.50 4.76 -2.70
C PHE A 256 -3.00 5.64 -3.84
N ARG A 257 -2.53 6.84 -3.52
CA ARG A 257 -1.73 7.64 -4.43
C ARG A 257 -0.34 7.00 -4.57
N ALA A 258 0.11 6.74 -5.81
CA ALA A 258 1.34 5.98 -6.07
C ALA A 258 2.54 6.83 -6.57
N ASP A 259 2.33 8.11 -6.89
CA ASP A 259 3.34 9.04 -7.44
C ASP A 259 3.81 10.11 -6.43
N GLY A 260 3.29 10.11 -5.22
CA GLY A 260 3.73 11.03 -4.17
C GLY A 260 5.21 10.81 -3.79
N SER A 261 5.90 11.90 -3.44
CA SER A 261 7.28 11.86 -2.92
C SER A 261 7.34 11.16 -1.55
N VAL A 262 6.28 11.27 -0.78
CA VAL A 262 6.05 10.51 0.44
C VAL A 262 4.91 9.54 0.15
N LYS A 263 5.13 8.27 0.42
CA LYS A 263 4.08 7.25 0.24
C LYS A 263 3.09 7.31 1.39
N PRO A 264 1.85 6.86 1.16
CA PRO A 264 0.83 6.84 2.19
C PRO A 264 1.19 5.99 3.41
#